data_88a66058acaabb3f423ee74e883ed929
#
_entry.id   88a66058acaabb3f423ee74e883ed929
#
_cell.length_a   1.000
_cell.length_b   1.000
_cell.length_c   1.000
_cell.angle_alpha   90.00
_cell.angle_beta   90.00
_cell.angle_gamma   90.00
#
_symmetry.space_group_name_H-M   'P 1'
#
loop_
_entity.id
_entity.type
_entity.pdbx_description
1 polymer ?
#
loop_
_entity_poly.entity_id
_entity_poly.type
_entity_poly.pdbx_seq_one_letter_code
_entity_poly.pdbx_strand_id
1 'polypeptide(L)'
;MVKLNKAIFFDRDGVLIDAPINKDKKPISIFKVEDVKFCNGIKKVCKTFSKDYLLIMITNQPDFKRKKNTKKNIVEINKFIKKELKLNDIFVCYSKNDKCFFRKPNPGMLIAAKDKYKLNIKKSFFIGDRWRDIDAGNAVGCKTIFIDRSYNEKLNKKPNFIVKNLKNVLSII
;
A
#
# COMPACT_ATOMS: atom_id res chain seq x y z
N MET A 1 14.39 -13.67 -24.29
CA MET A 1 14.19 -13.44 -22.84
C MET A 1 12.82 -12.83 -22.61
N VAL A 2 11.99 -13.43 -21.74
CA VAL A 2 10.68 -12.86 -21.38
C VAL A 2 10.92 -11.57 -20.58
N LYS A 3 10.42 -10.43 -21.08
CA LYS A 3 10.50 -9.15 -20.36
C LYS A 3 9.59 -9.23 -19.13
N LEU A 4 10.16 -9.36 -17.95
CA LEU A 4 9.39 -9.35 -16.71
C LEU A 4 8.87 -7.94 -16.44
N ASN A 5 7.59 -7.87 -16.04
CA ASN A 5 6.96 -6.63 -15.61
C ASN A 5 7.60 -6.14 -14.29
N LYS A 6 7.44 -4.87 -14.00
CA LYS A 6 7.79 -4.27 -12.71
C LYS A 6 6.59 -3.53 -12.14
N ALA A 7 6.48 -3.46 -10.82
CA ALA A 7 5.34 -2.86 -10.15
C ALA A 7 5.76 -1.82 -9.12
N ILE A 8 4.85 -0.88 -8.86
CA ILE A 8 4.84 -0.08 -7.65
C ILE A 8 3.65 -0.54 -6.83
N PHE A 9 3.94 -1.09 -5.67
CA PHE A 9 2.96 -1.45 -4.67
C PHE A 9 2.71 -0.27 -3.74
N PHE A 10 1.45 -0.07 -3.37
CA PHE A 10 1.04 1.01 -2.47
C PHE A 10 0.22 0.44 -1.32
N ASP A 11 0.47 0.86 -0.10
CA ASP A 11 -0.57 0.73 0.92
C ASP A 11 -1.72 1.69 0.61
N ARG A 12 -2.89 1.46 1.22
CA ARG A 12 -4.08 2.27 1.02
C ARG A 12 -4.09 3.48 1.92
N ASP A 13 -4.27 3.23 3.22
CA ASP A 13 -4.50 4.26 4.24
C ASP A 13 -3.17 4.92 4.61
N GLY A 14 -3.06 6.24 4.46
CA GLY A 14 -1.83 7.00 4.68
C GLY A 14 -0.90 7.10 3.47
N VAL A 15 -1.17 6.36 2.37
CA VAL A 15 -0.37 6.40 1.13
C VAL A 15 -1.21 6.82 -0.08
N LEU A 16 -2.23 6.06 -0.45
CA LEU A 16 -3.13 6.43 -1.55
C LEU A 16 -4.16 7.45 -1.10
N ILE A 17 -4.70 7.26 0.10
CA ILE A 17 -5.70 8.12 0.72
C ILE A 17 -5.25 8.55 2.11
N ASP A 18 -5.69 9.73 2.54
CA ASP A 18 -5.42 10.22 3.88
C ASP A 18 -6.05 9.30 4.92
N ALA A 19 -5.30 9.03 5.99
CA ALA A 19 -5.79 8.32 7.15
C ALA A 19 -5.94 9.32 8.30
N PRO A 20 -7.15 9.56 8.84
CA PRO A 20 -7.31 10.35 10.04
C PRO A 20 -6.48 9.76 11.19
N ILE A 21 -5.99 10.60 12.07
CA ILE A 21 -5.10 10.18 13.19
C ILE A 21 -5.88 10.35 14.50
N ASN A 22 -5.86 9.33 15.34
CA ASN A 22 -6.45 9.38 16.66
C ASN A 22 -5.55 10.11 17.69
N LYS A 23 -6.03 10.24 18.93
CA LYS A 23 -5.30 10.89 20.03
C LYS A 23 -3.94 10.23 20.33
N ASP A 24 -3.81 8.92 20.06
CA ASP A 24 -2.58 8.15 20.26
C ASP A 24 -1.62 8.23 19.07
N LYS A 25 -1.85 9.14 18.12
CA LYS A 25 -1.10 9.26 16.86
C LYS A 25 -1.08 7.97 16.03
N LYS A 26 -2.21 7.23 16.03
CA LYS A 26 -2.39 6.02 15.20
C LYS A 26 -3.40 6.31 14.08
N PRO A 27 -3.16 5.81 12.86
CA PRO A 27 -4.09 5.98 11.75
C PRO A 27 -5.39 5.22 12.01
N ILE A 28 -6.51 5.84 11.61
CA ILE A 28 -7.86 5.27 11.66
C ILE A 28 -8.32 5.00 10.24
N SER A 29 -9.00 3.87 10.04
CA SER A 29 -9.63 3.57 8.75
C SER A 29 -10.81 4.48 8.48
N ILE A 30 -11.03 4.83 7.21
CA ILE A 30 -12.27 5.46 6.75
C ILE A 30 -13.29 4.38 6.37
N PHE A 31 -14.58 4.71 6.49
CA PHE A 31 -15.65 3.73 6.34
C PHE A 31 -16.59 4.02 5.17
N LYS A 32 -16.56 5.22 4.61
CA LYS A 32 -17.43 5.65 3.50
C LYS A 32 -16.62 6.21 2.34
N VAL A 33 -17.14 6.08 1.13
CA VAL A 33 -16.49 6.62 -0.08
C VAL A 33 -16.41 8.14 -0.05
N GLU A 34 -17.42 8.79 0.53
CA GLU A 34 -17.51 10.26 0.65
C GLU A 34 -16.38 10.85 1.50
N ASP A 35 -15.82 10.05 2.42
CA ASP A 35 -14.73 10.48 3.30
C ASP A 35 -13.34 10.31 2.65
N VAL A 36 -13.27 9.73 1.43
CA VAL A 36 -12.00 9.50 0.74
C VAL A 36 -11.36 10.81 0.30
N LYS A 37 -10.21 11.11 0.88
CA LYS A 37 -9.32 12.19 0.44
C LYS A 37 -8.02 11.59 -0.07
N PHE A 38 -7.64 11.89 -1.30
CA PHE A 38 -6.38 11.42 -1.85
C PHE A 38 -5.19 12.14 -1.24
N CYS A 39 -4.14 11.40 -0.86
CA CYS A 39 -2.90 11.99 -0.37
C CYS A 39 -2.32 12.96 -1.39
N ASN A 40 -1.80 14.10 -0.91
CA ASN A 40 -1.23 15.14 -1.79
C ASN A 40 -0.08 14.57 -2.64
N GLY A 41 -0.20 14.73 -3.96
CA GLY A 41 0.79 14.28 -4.93
C GLY A 41 0.55 12.87 -5.49
N ILE A 42 -0.34 12.04 -4.90
CA ILE A 42 -0.52 10.65 -5.34
C ILE A 42 -1.01 10.54 -6.79
N LYS A 43 -1.93 11.40 -7.23
CA LYS A 43 -2.42 11.41 -8.62
C LYS A 43 -1.27 11.66 -9.61
N LYS A 44 -0.33 12.56 -9.27
CA LYS A 44 0.87 12.83 -10.08
C LYS A 44 1.81 11.62 -10.10
N VAL A 45 2.07 11.00 -8.95
CA VAL A 45 2.90 9.78 -8.84
C VAL A 45 2.31 8.66 -9.72
N CYS A 46 1.02 8.36 -9.56
CA CYS A 46 0.37 7.32 -10.38
C CYS A 46 0.43 7.64 -11.87
N LYS A 47 0.12 8.88 -12.28
CA LYS A 47 0.17 9.30 -13.68
C LYS A 47 1.57 9.17 -14.28
N THR A 48 2.60 9.53 -13.52
CA THR A 48 4.00 9.46 -13.98
C THR A 48 4.44 8.03 -14.22
N PHE A 49 4.20 7.14 -13.24
CA PHE A 49 4.75 5.79 -13.27
C PHE A 49 3.88 4.74 -13.97
N SER A 50 2.62 5.04 -14.28
CA SER A 50 1.72 4.12 -14.99
C SER A 50 2.20 3.70 -16.38
N LYS A 51 3.16 4.41 -16.97
CA LYS A 51 3.76 4.07 -18.26
C LYS A 51 4.74 2.90 -18.18
N ASP A 52 5.45 2.80 -17.04
CA ASP A 52 6.59 1.89 -16.88
C ASP A 52 6.37 0.82 -15.82
N TYR A 53 5.38 0.98 -14.95
CA TYR A 53 5.09 0.11 -13.82
C TYR A 53 3.61 -0.26 -13.76
N LEU A 54 3.34 -1.49 -13.34
CA LEU A 54 2.02 -1.84 -12.85
C LEU A 54 1.81 -1.19 -11.47
N LEU A 55 0.69 -0.50 -11.30
CA LEU A 55 0.30 0.13 -10.05
C LEU A 55 -0.65 -0.78 -9.29
N ILE A 56 -0.25 -1.28 -8.14
CA ILE A 56 -0.98 -2.31 -7.39
C ILE A 56 -1.16 -1.88 -5.93
N MET A 57 -2.39 -1.90 -5.45
CA MET A 57 -2.69 -1.65 -4.04
C MET A 57 -2.58 -2.93 -3.22
N ILE A 58 -1.91 -2.86 -2.06
CA ILE A 58 -1.71 -3.96 -1.10
C ILE A 58 -2.18 -3.50 0.27
N THR A 59 -3.34 -3.95 0.74
CA THR A 59 -3.93 -3.39 1.95
C THR A 59 -4.43 -4.42 2.96
N ASN A 60 -4.18 -4.16 4.25
CA ASN A 60 -4.77 -4.88 5.38
C ASN A 60 -6.07 -4.18 5.80
N GLN A 61 -7.19 -4.91 5.76
CA GLN A 61 -8.50 -4.39 6.15
C GLN A 61 -9.15 -5.26 7.24
N PRO A 62 -8.57 -5.31 8.46
CA PRO A 62 -9.03 -6.20 9.53
C PRO A 62 -10.36 -5.77 10.14
N ASP A 63 -10.80 -4.52 9.91
CA ASP A 63 -12.00 -3.95 10.52
C ASP A 63 -13.27 -4.66 10.09
N PHE A 64 -13.27 -5.33 8.93
CA PHE A 64 -14.32 -6.29 8.58
C PHE A 64 -14.43 -7.42 9.61
N LYS A 65 -13.33 -8.12 9.92
CA LYS A 65 -13.30 -9.23 10.91
C LYS A 65 -13.42 -8.74 12.35
N ARG A 66 -13.19 -7.46 12.61
CA ARG A 66 -13.41 -6.80 13.90
C ARG A 66 -14.85 -6.27 14.05
N LYS A 67 -15.71 -6.47 13.04
CA LYS A 67 -17.09 -5.95 12.98
C LYS A 67 -17.20 -4.42 13.11
N LYS A 68 -16.15 -3.69 12.73
CA LYS A 68 -16.12 -2.21 12.72
C LYS A 68 -16.50 -1.63 11.35
N ASN A 69 -16.36 -2.42 10.28
CA ASN A 69 -16.71 -2.02 8.92
C ASN A 69 -17.34 -3.20 8.18
N THR A 70 -18.10 -2.91 7.13
CA THR A 70 -18.69 -3.93 6.25
C THR A 70 -17.76 -4.26 5.09
N LYS A 71 -17.85 -5.48 4.56
CA LYS A 71 -17.11 -5.85 3.35
C LYS A 71 -17.55 -5.00 2.16
N LYS A 72 -18.84 -4.63 2.09
CA LYS A 72 -19.41 -3.78 1.05
C LYS A 72 -18.68 -2.42 1.01
N ASN A 73 -18.62 -1.70 2.13
CA ASN A 73 -17.95 -0.40 2.21
C ASN A 73 -16.47 -0.48 1.80
N ILE A 74 -15.74 -1.50 2.30
CA ILE A 74 -14.33 -1.68 1.94
C ILE A 74 -14.17 -1.89 0.43
N VAL A 75 -15.02 -2.71 -0.18
CA VAL A 75 -14.99 -2.98 -1.62
C VAL A 75 -15.33 -1.72 -2.41
N GLU A 76 -16.32 -0.94 -2.00
CA GLU A 76 -16.72 0.32 -2.65
C GLU A 76 -15.58 1.35 -2.61
N ILE A 77 -14.97 1.57 -1.45
CA ILE A 77 -13.79 2.45 -1.30
C ILE A 77 -12.66 1.98 -2.22
N ASN A 78 -12.36 0.69 -2.20
CA ASN A 78 -11.26 0.13 -3.00
C ASN A 78 -11.53 0.27 -4.52
N LYS A 79 -12.77 0.04 -4.97
CA LYS A 79 -13.17 0.24 -6.38
C LYS A 79 -13.04 1.70 -6.78
N PHE A 80 -13.49 2.63 -5.92
CA PHE A 80 -13.35 4.06 -6.15
C PHE A 80 -11.90 4.47 -6.31
N ILE A 81 -11.02 4.07 -5.38
CA ILE A 81 -9.58 4.37 -5.45
C ILE A 81 -8.96 3.79 -6.72
N LYS A 82 -9.29 2.53 -7.06
CA LYS A 82 -8.78 1.88 -8.27
C LYS A 82 -9.13 2.65 -9.53
N LYS A 83 -10.38 3.10 -9.64
CA LYS A 83 -10.88 3.87 -10.78
C LYS A 83 -10.17 5.22 -10.89
N GLU A 84 -10.16 6.00 -9.80
CA GLU A 84 -9.62 7.35 -9.79
C GLU A 84 -8.10 7.42 -10.02
N LEU A 85 -7.35 6.46 -9.49
CA LEU A 85 -5.89 6.39 -9.65
C LEU A 85 -5.45 5.47 -10.79
N LYS A 86 -6.39 4.85 -11.54
CA LYS A 86 -6.15 3.91 -12.64
C LYS A 86 -5.20 2.78 -12.24
N LEU A 87 -5.42 2.21 -11.02
CA LEU A 87 -4.61 1.10 -10.55
C LEU A 87 -4.90 -0.17 -11.37
N ASN A 88 -3.85 -0.95 -11.63
CA ASN A 88 -3.98 -2.22 -12.36
C ASN A 88 -4.70 -3.27 -11.50
N ASP A 89 -4.37 -3.35 -10.20
CA ASP A 89 -4.97 -4.36 -9.31
C ASP A 89 -5.00 -3.97 -7.84
N ILE A 90 -5.71 -4.78 -7.04
CA ILE A 90 -5.87 -4.62 -5.60
C ILE A 90 -5.78 -6.00 -4.93
N PHE A 91 -4.92 -6.12 -3.92
CA PHE A 91 -4.87 -7.26 -3.02
C PHE A 91 -5.27 -6.81 -1.61
N VAL A 92 -6.23 -7.52 -1.02
CA VAL A 92 -6.81 -7.16 0.28
C VAL A 92 -6.72 -8.33 1.24
N CYS A 93 -6.16 -8.10 2.42
CA CYS A 93 -6.24 -9.06 3.52
C CYS A 93 -7.25 -8.58 4.56
N TYR A 94 -8.29 -9.39 4.81
CA TYR A 94 -9.32 -9.10 5.81
C TYR A 94 -9.02 -9.72 7.18
N SER A 95 -7.98 -10.53 7.31
CA SER A 95 -7.64 -11.22 8.55
C SER A 95 -7.21 -10.25 9.64
N LYS A 96 -7.65 -10.50 10.89
CA LYS A 96 -7.12 -9.87 12.09
C LYS A 96 -5.98 -10.67 12.74
N ASN A 97 -5.73 -11.88 12.26
CA ASN A 97 -4.69 -12.76 12.78
C ASN A 97 -3.35 -12.41 12.12
N ASP A 98 -2.37 -12.02 12.92
CA ASP A 98 -1.03 -11.65 12.44
C ASP A 98 -0.24 -12.84 11.87
N LYS A 99 -0.63 -14.09 12.18
CA LYS A 99 -0.08 -15.32 11.57
C LYS A 99 -0.62 -15.58 10.16
N CYS A 100 -1.65 -14.85 9.68
CA CYS A 100 -2.20 -15.02 8.34
C CYS A 100 -1.14 -14.65 7.29
N PHE A 101 -0.80 -15.59 6.39
CA PHE A 101 0.22 -15.41 5.36
C PHE A 101 0.00 -14.18 4.48
N PHE A 102 -1.26 -13.84 4.17
CA PHE A 102 -1.59 -12.67 3.35
C PHE A 102 -1.60 -11.35 4.12
N ARG A 103 -1.54 -11.37 5.46
CA ARG A 103 -1.57 -10.14 6.27
C ARG A 103 -0.18 -9.55 6.42
N LYS A 104 0.06 -8.34 5.94
CA LYS A 104 1.29 -7.58 6.22
C LYS A 104 1.55 -7.55 7.75
N PRO A 105 2.75 -7.84 8.25
CA PRO A 105 4.04 -7.84 7.56
C PRO A 105 4.38 -9.11 6.79
N ASN A 106 3.50 -10.14 6.77
CA ASN A 106 3.74 -11.33 5.96
C ASN A 106 3.63 -11.00 4.46
N PRO A 107 4.42 -11.67 3.60
CA PRO A 107 4.61 -11.28 2.20
C PRO A 107 3.55 -11.80 1.23
N GLY A 108 2.53 -12.54 1.69
CA GLY A 108 1.65 -13.34 0.84
C GLY A 108 0.94 -12.57 -0.27
N MET A 109 0.48 -11.34 0.00
CA MET A 109 -0.14 -10.52 -1.05
C MET A 109 0.86 -10.08 -2.12
N LEU A 110 2.10 -9.78 -1.74
CA LEU A 110 3.17 -9.40 -2.68
C LEU A 110 3.61 -10.59 -3.53
N ILE A 111 3.70 -11.79 -2.93
CA ILE A 111 4.01 -13.04 -3.65
C ILE A 111 2.90 -13.34 -4.65
N ALA A 112 1.63 -13.28 -4.24
CA ALA A 112 0.49 -13.50 -5.14
C ALA A 112 0.49 -12.51 -6.32
N ALA A 113 0.80 -11.24 -6.08
CA ALA A 113 0.92 -10.25 -7.13
C ALA A 113 2.11 -10.54 -8.07
N LYS A 114 3.27 -10.91 -7.50
CA LYS A 114 4.46 -11.32 -8.26
C LYS A 114 4.14 -12.46 -9.22
N ASP A 115 3.48 -13.49 -8.73
CA ASP A 115 3.17 -14.69 -9.51
C ASP A 115 2.13 -14.39 -10.59
N LYS A 116 1.06 -13.65 -10.24
CA LYS A 116 -0.01 -13.25 -11.18
C LYS A 116 0.52 -12.45 -12.37
N TYR A 117 1.43 -11.51 -12.13
CA TYR A 117 1.90 -10.57 -13.15
C TYR A 117 3.33 -10.88 -13.63
N LYS A 118 3.94 -11.97 -13.18
CA LYS A 118 5.32 -12.35 -13.47
C LYS A 118 6.29 -11.17 -13.27
N LEU A 119 6.29 -10.63 -12.04
CA LEU A 119 7.03 -9.42 -11.73
C LEU A 119 8.51 -9.68 -11.45
N ASN A 120 9.35 -8.77 -11.91
CA ASN A 120 10.69 -8.62 -11.38
C ASN A 120 10.61 -7.83 -10.05
N ILE A 121 10.54 -8.57 -8.95
CA ILE A 121 10.32 -7.98 -7.64
C ILE A 121 11.50 -7.09 -7.19
N LYS A 122 12.73 -7.43 -7.59
CA LYS A 122 13.94 -6.64 -7.28
C LYS A 122 13.95 -5.27 -7.99
N LYS A 123 13.22 -5.15 -9.11
CA LYS A 123 13.03 -3.88 -9.84
C LYS A 123 11.71 -3.20 -9.51
N SER A 124 10.98 -3.72 -8.53
CA SER A 124 9.69 -3.19 -8.06
C SER A 124 9.87 -2.42 -6.75
N PHE A 125 8.91 -1.56 -6.44
CA PHE A 125 8.91 -0.73 -5.23
C PHE A 125 7.67 -1.01 -4.39
N PHE A 126 7.80 -0.90 -3.06
CA PHE A 126 6.66 -0.86 -2.16
C PHE A 126 6.68 0.44 -1.35
N ILE A 127 5.65 1.24 -1.50
CA ILE A 127 5.45 2.51 -0.83
C ILE A 127 4.45 2.30 0.30
N GLY A 128 4.90 2.48 1.53
CA GLY A 128 4.10 2.30 2.74
C GLY A 128 4.40 3.35 3.79
N ASP A 129 3.52 3.50 4.75
CA ASP A 129 3.63 4.44 5.87
C ASP A 129 3.72 3.74 7.23
N ARG A 130 3.71 2.39 7.23
CA ARG A 130 3.79 1.55 8.42
C ARG A 130 4.97 0.58 8.35
N TRP A 131 5.51 0.21 9.53
CA TRP A 131 6.56 -0.82 9.62
C TRP A 131 6.16 -2.13 8.92
N ARG A 132 4.87 -2.50 8.95
CA ARG A 132 4.34 -3.72 8.32
C ARG A 132 4.52 -3.73 6.80
N ASP A 133 4.50 -2.58 6.16
CA ASP A 133 4.71 -2.43 4.72
C ASP A 133 6.17 -2.67 4.38
N ILE A 134 7.05 -2.05 5.17
CA ILE A 134 8.49 -2.16 5.00
C ILE A 134 8.95 -3.60 5.21
N ASP A 135 8.48 -4.24 6.27
CA ASP A 135 8.83 -5.63 6.56
C ASP A 135 8.33 -6.58 5.45
N ALA A 136 7.10 -6.38 4.95
CA ALA A 136 6.54 -7.18 3.86
C ALA A 136 7.33 -6.98 2.55
N GLY A 137 7.68 -5.73 2.20
CA GLY A 137 8.47 -5.42 1.03
C GLY A 137 9.88 -6.01 1.08
N ASN A 138 10.55 -5.85 2.22
CA ASN A 138 11.88 -6.41 2.45
C ASN A 138 11.87 -7.96 2.39
N ALA A 139 10.80 -8.60 2.89
CA ALA A 139 10.68 -10.06 2.88
C ALA A 139 10.65 -10.68 1.47
N VAL A 140 10.19 -9.93 0.46
CA VAL A 140 10.20 -10.37 -0.94
C VAL A 140 11.38 -9.81 -1.75
N GLY A 141 12.22 -8.96 -1.16
CA GLY A 141 13.34 -8.30 -1.85
C GLY A 141 12.90 -7.14 -2.75
N CYS A 142 11.76 -6.53 -2.47
CA CYS A 142 11.27 -5.32 -3.11
C CYS A 142 11.99 -4.09 -2.54
N LYS A 143 12.25 -3.07 -3.35
CA LYS A 143 12.73 -1.78 -2.84
C LYS A 143 11.61 -1.10 -2.05
N THR A 144 11.90 -0.64 -0.83
CA THR A 144 10.89 -0.06 0.08
C THR A 144 11.08 1.44 0.22
N ILE A 145 9.98 2.18 0.14
CA ILE A 145 9.91 3.62 0.39
C ILE A 145 8.95 3.86 1.55
N PHE A 146 9.47 4.35 2.65
CA PHE A 146 8.69 4.69 3.83
C PHE A 146 8.23 6.15 3.75
N ILE A 147 6.92 6.38 3.85
CA ILE A 147 6.35 7.71 4.01
C ILE A 147 6.23 7.98 5.50
N ASP A 148 7.07 8.86 6.01
CA ASP A 148 7.03 9.24 7.42
C ASP A 148 5.82 10.15 7.70
N ARG A 149 4.83 9.59 8.37
CA ARG A 149 3.60 10.26 8.83
C ARG A 149 3.68 10.66 10.30
N SER A 150 4.84 10.50 10.93
CA SER A 150 5.05 10.78 12.36
C SER A 150 4.07 10.02 13.27
N TYR A 151 3.71 8.79 12.89
CA TYR A 151 2.92 7.92 13.75
C TYR A 151 3.73 7.48 14.97
N ASN A 152 3.05 7.25 16.08
CA ASN A 152 3.68 6.66 17.28
C ASN A 152 3.93 5.16 17.05
N GLU A 153 4.86 4.86 16.15
CA GLU A 153 5.22 3.49 15.74
C GLU A 153 6.69 3.43 15.32
N LYS A 154 7.38 2.38 15.76
CA LYS A 154 8.78 2.14 15.39
C LYS A 154 8.88 1.23 14.17
N LEU A 155 9.84 1.50 13.30
CA LEU A 155 10.22 0.59 12.22
C LEU A 155 11.00 -0.59 12.78
N ASN A 156 10.65 -1.83 12.38
CA ASN A 156 11.39 -3.04 12.73
C ASN A 156 12.61 -3.22 11.82
N LYS A 157 12.46 -2.89 10.53
CA LYS A 157 13.51 -3.01 9.53
C LYS A 157 13.74 -1.66 8.84
N LYS A 158 14.96 -1.45 8.37
CA LYS A 158 15.33 -0.24 7.63
C LYS A 158 14.71 -0.28 6.23
N PRO A 159 13.98 0.77 5.79
CA PRO A 159 13.56 0.93 4.42
C PRO A 159 14.74 1.35 3.53
N ASN A 160 14.61 1.17 2.20
CA ASN A 160 15.62 1.68 1.26
C ASN A 160 15.60 3.22 1.20
N PHE A 161 14.42 3.82 1.30
CA PHE A 161 14.24 5.27 1.26
C PHE A 161 13.22 5.71 2.31
N ILE A 162 13.41 6.92 2.84
CA ILE A 162 12.47 7.59 3.74
C ILE A 162 12.13 8.96 3.13
N VAL A 163 10.83 9.26 3.03
CA VAL A 163 10.33 10.53 2.51
C VAL A 163 9.22 11.08 3.41
N LYS A 164 9.08 12.41 3.48
CA LYS A 164 8.01 13.07 4.23
C LYS A 164 6.74 13.29 3.40
N ASN A 165 6.87 13.30 2.08
CA ASN A 165 5.72 13.47 1.19
C ASN A 165 5.88 12.64 -0.10
N LEU A 166 4.74 12.35 -0.74
CA LEU A 166 4.70 11.54 -1.95
C LEU A 166 5.37 12.19 -3.17
N LYS A 167 5.51 13.51 -3.21
CA LYS A 167 6.19 14.19 -4.33
C LYS A 167 7.66 13.80 -4.40
N ASN A 168 8.30 13.52 -3.25
CA ASN A 168 9.69 13.08 -3.21
C ASN A 168 9.91 11.70 -3.86
N VAL A 169 8.85 10.88 -4.00
CA VAL A 169 8.93 9.58 -4.69
C VAL A 169 9.31 9.75 -6.17
N LEU A 170 8.93 10.88 -6.80
CA LEU A 170 9.22 11.17 -8.20
C LEU A 170 10.72 11.30 -8.52
N SER A 171 11.55 11.56 -7.52
CA SER A 171 13.01 11.64 -7.67
C SER A 171 13.74 10.36 -7.25
N ILE A 172 13.02 9.35 -6.75
CA ILE A 172 13.58 8.07 -6.28
C ILE A 172 13.41 6.95 -7.31
N ILE A 173 12.26 6.94 -7.98
CA ILE A 173 11.87 5.95 -8.99
C ILE A 173 12.14 6.49 -10.38
#